data_503f3237ddf0977592b5755ad2eff9cc
#
_entry.id   503f3237ddf0977592b5755ad2eff9cc
#
_cell.length_a   1.000
_cell.length_b   1.000
_cell.length_c   1.000
_cell.angle_alpha   90.00
_cell.angle_beta   90.00
_cell.angle_gamma   90.00
#
_symmetry.space_group_name_H-M   'P 1'
#
loop_
_entity.id
_entity.type
_entity.pdbx_description
1 polymer ?
#
loop_
_entity_poly.entity_id
_entity_poly.type
_entity_poly.pdbx_seq_one_letter_code
_entity_poly.pdbx_strand_id
1 'polypeptide(L)'
;INADQLARDAVEPGSPTLATIAERYGDYILQEDGSLNRSLLREIVFADAREREWLERLTHPLIAQLMKDQLQAVSSPYAILESPLLIETDQKELVDRILVIDIVEETQLQRTLARDDSAEATIKAIINSQIPRKQRLEAADDVVDNSAKFEATEREILRLHEQYLLMANALCPYYES
;
A
#
# COMPACT_ATOMS: atom_id res chain seq x y z
N ILE A 1 2.98 -9.05 -1.90
CA ILE A 1 1.70 -8.78 -1.22
C ILE A 1 1.43 -7.29 -1.37
N ASN A 2 0.27 -6.92 -1.90
CA ASN A 2 -0.09 -5.53 -2.15
C ASN A 2 -1.21 -5.12 -1.18
N ALA A 3 -0.93 -4.18 -0.27
CA ALA A 3 -1.88 -3.72 0.75
C ALA A 3 -3.11 -3.04 0.15
N ASP A 4 -2.95 -2.29 -0.97
CA ASP A 4 -4.07 -1.65 -1.66
C ASP A 4 -5.00 -2.69 -2.31
N GLN A 5 -4.46 -3.80 -2.82
CA GLN A 5 -5.27 -4.89 -3.35
C GLN A 5 -6.04 -5.58 -2.23
N LEU A 6 -5.41 -5.86 -1.10
CA LEU A 6 -6.09 -6.45 0.07
C LEU A 6 -7.21 -5.54 0.60
N ALA A 7 -6.99 -4.23 0.59
CA ALA A 7 -8.05 -3.27 0.95
C ALA A 7 -9.23 -3.29 -0.04
N ARG A 8 -8.99 -3.64 -1.31
CA ARG A 8 -10.06 -3.84 -2.31
C ARG A 8 -10.79 -5.14 -2.07
N ASP A 9 -10.05 -6.22 -1.83
CA ASP A 9 -10.58 -7.57 -1.61
C ASP A 9 -11.45 -7.60 -0.33
N ALA A 10 -11.08 -6.85 0.69
CA ALA A 10 -11.82 -6.74 1.95
C ALA A 10 -13.28 -6.24 1.78
N VAL A 11 -13.57 -5.55 0.68
CA VAL A 11 -14.91 -4.99 0.38
C VAL A 11 -15.46 -5.50 -0.96
N GLU A 12 -15.08 -6.70 -1.36
CA GLU A 12 -15.64 -7.34 -2.56
C GLU A 12 -17.12 -7.68 -2.39
N PRO A 13 -17.89 -7.80 -3.49
CA PRO A 13 -19.27 -8.25 -3.47
C PRO A 13 -19.44 -9.55 -2.67
N GLY A 14 -20.38 -9.54 -1.71
CA GLY A 14 -20.64 -10.67 -0.83
C GLY A 14 -19.79 -10.72 0.44
N SER A 15 -18.81 -9.80 0.63
CA SER A 15 -18.06 -9.73 1.87
C SER A 15 -18.92 -9.18 3.03
N PRO A 16 -18.73 -9.65 4.28
CA PRO A 16 -19.40 -9.10 5.45
C PRO A 16 -19.10 -7.60 5.65
N THR A 17 -17.91 -7.16 5.28
CA THR A 17 -17.50 -5.77 5.38
C THR A 17 -18.31 -4.87 4.45
N LEU A 18 -18.51 -5.30 3.19
CA LEU A 18 -19.35 -4.56 2.25
C LEU A 18 -20.81 -4.51 2.71
N ALA A 19 -21.33 -5.62 3.26
CA ALA A 19 -22.68 -5.65 3.84
C ALA A 19 -22.81 -4.62 4.97
N THR A 20 -21.84 -4.54 5.89
CA THR A 20 -21.80 -3.55 6.99
C THR A 20 -21.74 -2.11 6.48
N ILE A 21 -21.01 -1.87 5.38
CA ILE A 21 -20.97 -0.55 4.73
C ILE A 21 -22.34 -0.20 4.14
N ALA A 22 -22.97 -1.16 3.45
CA ALA A 22 -24.30 -0.96 2.87
C ALA A 22 -25.39 -0.77 3.94
N GLU A 23 -25.32 -1.47 5.07
CA GLU A 23 -26.21 -1.23 6.21
C GLU A 23 -26.09 0.21 6.77
N ARG A 24 -24.88 0.76 6.81
CA ARG A 24 -24.65 2.11 7.33
C ARG A 24 -25.14 3.20 6.38
N TYR A 25 -24.82 3.07 5.10
CA TYR A 25 -25.05 4.13 4.12
C TYR A 25 -26.29 3.88 3.25
N GLY A 26 -26.82 2.65 3.22
CA GLY A 26 -27.90 2.25 2.33
C GLY A 26 -27.38 1.76 0.96
N ASP A 27 -28.29 1.17 0.18
CA ASP A 27 -27.95 0.49 -1.08
C ASP A 27 -27.34 1.42 -2.15
N TYR A 28 -27.53 2.74 -2.03
CA TYR A 28 -26.95 3.71 -2.97
C TYR A 28 -25.41 3.77 -2.92
N ILE A 29 -24.79 3.19 -1.87
CA ILE A 29 -23.34 3.04 -1.79
C ILE A 29 -22.82 1.91 -2.70
N LEU A 30 -23.72 1.07 -3.22
CA LEU A 30 -23.40 -0.01 -4.14
C LEU A 30 -23.63 0.43 -5.60
N GLN A 31 -22.89 -0.17 -6.51
CA GLN A 31 -23.12 -0.08 -7.95
C GLN A 31 -24.17 -1.11 -8.38
N GLU A 32 -24.60 -1.07 -9.64
CA GLU A 32 -25.59 -2.00 -10.20
C GLU A 32 -25.15 -3.47 -10.16
N ASP A 33 -23.85 -3.73 -10.21
CA ASP A 33 -23.24 -5.06 -10.12
C ASP A 33 -23.03 -5.55 -8.66
N GLY A 34 -23.49 -4.76 -7.66
CA GLY A 34 -23.32 -5.03 -6.25
C GLY A 34 -21.94 -4.69 -5.68
N SER A 35 -21.04 -4.14 -6.46
CA SER A 35 -19.74 -3.67 -5.99
C SER A 35 -19.84 -2.32 -5.27
N LEU A 36 -18.84 -2.00 -4.45
CA LEU A 36 -18.75 -0.75 -3.73
C LEU A 36 -18.54 0.44 -4.68
N ASN A 37 -19.38 1.46 -4.60
CA ASN A 37 -19.13 2.76 -5.21
C ASN A 37 -18.02 3.52 -4.45
N ARG A 38 -16.77 3.24 -4.84
CA ARG A 38 -15.57 3.76 -4.17
C ARG A 38 -15.47 5.29 -4.26
N SER A 39 -15.97 5.89 -5.34
CA SER A 39 -15.94 7.35 -5.50
C SER A 39 -16.87 8.00 -4.48
N LEU A 40 -18.08 7.49 -4.35
CA LEU A 40 -19.06 7.99 -3.38
C LEU A 40 -18.60 7.77 -1.93
N LEU A 41 -18.08 6.57 -1.59
CA LEU A 41 -17.53 6.34 -0.26
C LEU A 41 -16.38 7.29 0.06
N ARG A 42 -15.51 7.55 -0.93
CA ARG A 42 -14.42 8.52 -0.78
C ARG A 42 -14.95 9.91 -0.46
N GLU A 43 -15.98 10.39 -1.15
CA GLU A 43 -16.60 11.68 -0.89
C GLU A 43 -17.14 11.76 0.55
N ILE A 44 -17.83 10.73 1.01
CA ILE A 44 -18.38 10.65 2.36
C ILE A 44 -17.28 10.75 3.43
N VAL A 45 -16.23 9.94 3.31
CA VAL A 45 -15.15 9.89 4.31
C VAL A 45 -14.23 11.11 4.28
N PHE A 46 -14.16 11.81 3.14
CA PHE A 46 -13.46 13.10 3.08
C PHE A 46 -14.28 14.24 3.68
N ALA A 47 -15.60 14.18 3.62
CA ALA A 47 -16.50 15.20 4.15
C ALA A 47 -16.63 15.14 5.69
N ASP A 48 -16.54 13.95 6.31
CA ASP A 48 -16.68 13.77 7.76
C ASP A 48 -15.59 12.83 8.32
N ALA A 49 -14.77 13.37 9.23
CA ALA A 49 -13.71 12.63 9.88
C ALA A 49 -14.24 11.44 10.71
N ARG A 50 -15.48 11.52 11.26
CA ARG A 50 -16.08 10.40 12.01
C ARG A 50 -16.43 9.22 11.11
N GLU A 51 -16.84 9.49 9.86
CA GLU A 51 -17.11 8.45 8.87
C GLU A 51 -15.80 7.76 8.44
N ARG A 52 -14.73 8.55 8.27
CA ARG A 52 -13.39 8.02 8.02
C ARG A 52 -12.92 7.11 9.16
N GLU A 53 -12.97 7.57 10.41
CA GLU A 53 -12.60 6.77 11.58
C GLU A 53 -13.43 5.49 11.72
N TRP A 54 -14.72 5.55 11.40
CA TRP A 54 -15.58 4.38 11.42
C TRP A 54 -15.15 3.36 10.38
N LEU A 55 -14.90 3.80 9.13
CA LEU A 55 -14.46 2.93 8.05
C LEU A 55 -13.09 2.32 8.37
N GLU A 56 -12.16 3.10 8.89
CA GLU A 56 -10.85 2.64 9.34
C GLU A 56 -10.97 1.55 10.41
N ARG A 57 -11.77 1.77 11.45
CA ARG A 57 -12.04 0.76 12.49
C ARG A 57 -12.65 -0.53 11.96
N LEU A 58 -13.47 -0.43 10.92
CA LEU A 58 -14.09 -1.60 10.27
C LEU A 58 -13.07 -2.38 9.43
N THR A 59 -12.24 -1.69 8.66
CA THR A 59 -11.41 -2.30 7.61
C THR A 59 -9.99 -2.64 8.06
N HIS A 60 -9.36 -1.83 8.92
CA HIS A 60 -7.95 -2.03 9.31
C HIS A 60 -7.68 -3.39 9.95
N PRO A 61 -8.49 -3.90 10.90
CA PRO A 61 -8.24 -5.21 11.50
C PRO A 61 -8.29 -6.35 10.47
N LEU A 62 -9.23 -6.27 9.54
CA LEU A 62 -9.38 -7.26 8.49
C LEU A 62 -8.20 -7.23 7.52
N ILE A 63 -7.81 -6.03 7.04
CA ILE A 63 -6.67 -5.87 6.13
C ILE A 63 -5.38 -6.34 6.81
N ALA A 64 -5.18 -6.02 8.09
CA ALA A 64 -4.02 -6.49 8.85
C ALA A 64 -3.99 -8.02 8.98
N GLN A 65 -5.16 -8.67 9.17
CA GLN A 65 -5.24 -10.12 9.21
C GLN A 65 -4.93 -10.74 7.84
N LEU A 66 -5.52 -10.20 6.76
CA LEU A 66 -5.25 -10.65 5.39
C LEU A 66 -3.76 -10.53 5.02
N MET A 67 -3.10 -9.44 5.41
CA MET A 67 -1.65 -9.28 5.22
C MET A 67 -0.86 -10.37 5.95
N LYS A 68 -1.19 -10.63 7.23
CA LYS A 68 -0.53 -11.68 8.03
C LYS A 68 -0.72 -13.06 7.43
N ASP A 69 -1.95 -13.38 7.02
CA ASP A 69 -2.28 -14.68 6.43
C ASP A 69 -1.52 -14.90 5.12
N GLN A 70 -1.43 -13.87 4.26
CA GLN A 70 -0.65 -13.96 3.03
C GLN A 70 0.85 -14.05 3.29
N LEU A 71 1.38 -13.32 4.28
CA LEU A 71 2.80 -13.42 4.66
C LEU A 71 3.14 -14.82 5.18
N GLN A 72 2.26 -15.42 5.98
CA GLN A 72 2.46 -16.79 6.49
C GLN A 72 2.36 -17.87 5.41
N ALA A 73 1.59 -17.62 4.35
CA ALA A 73 1.42 -18.58 3.25
C ALA A 73 2.55 -18.53 2.21
N VAL A 74 3.49 -17.59 2.33
CA VAL A 74 4.62 -17.46 1.40
C VAL A 74 5.57 -18.63 1.53
N SER A 75 5.96 -19.23 0.40
CA SER A 75 6.94 -20.32 0.30
C SER A 75 8.28 -19.89 -0.32
N SER A 76 8.38 -18.65 -0.81
CA SER A 76 9.62 -18.08 -1.35
C SER A 76 10.59 -17.69 -0.24
N PRO A 77 11.91 -17.58 -0.51
CA PRO A 77 12.90 -17.22 0.49
C PRO A 77 12.61 -15.92 1.24
N TYR A 78 11.96 -14.94 0.58
CA TYR A 78 11.46 -13.73 1.18
C TYR A 78 10.18 -13.25 0.48
N ALA A 79 9.43 -12.34 1.14
CA ALA A 79 8.25 -11.69 0.60
C ALA A 79 8.44 -10.18 0.51
N ILE A 80 7.73 -9.55 -0.42
CA ILE A 80 7.62 -8.10 -0.50
C ILE A 80 6.20 -7.69 -0.11
N LEU A 81 6.09 -6.83 0.90
CA LEU A 81 4.86 -6.14 1.26
C LEU A 81 4.91 -4.73 0.66
N GLU A 82 4.09 -4.49 -0.35
CA GLU A 82 3.92 -3.18 -0.96
C GLU A 82 2.79 -2.42 -0.24
N SER A 83 3.14 -1.30 0.38
CA SER A 83 2.18 -0.42 1.02
C SER A 83 2.62 1.04 0.95
N PRO A 84 1.76 1.96 0.48
CA PRO A 84 2.07 3.39 0.48
C PRO A 84 2.09 4.01 1.88
N LEU A 85 1.50 3.35 2.89
CA LEU A 85 1.42 3.81 4.28
C LEU A 85 2.22 2.93 5.25
N LEU A 86 3.20 2.18 4.76
CA LEU A 86 3.97 1.23 5.56
C LEU A 86 4.62 1.90 6.79
N ILE A 87 5.21 3.08 6.59
CA ILE A 87 6.00 3.78 7.60
C ILE A 87 5.10 4.56 8.57
N GLU A 88 3.96 5.05 8.08
CA GLU A 88 2.99 5.84 8.84
C GLU A 88 2.11 5.02 9.77
N THR A 89 2.08 3.69 9.56
CA THR A 89 1.21 2.77 10.31
C THR A 89 2.02 1.67 11.01
N ASP A 90 1.33 0.85 11.80
CA ASP A 90 1.93 -0.32 12.47
C ASP A 90 2.32 -1.45 11.48
N GLN A 91 2.07 -1.27 10.18
CA GLN A 91 2.47 -2.24 9.14
C GLN A 91 3.99 -2.45 9.08
N LYS A 92 4.78 -1.47 9.49
CA LYS A 92 6.24 -1.60 9.62
C LYS A 92 6.68 -2.73 10.56
N GLU A 93 5.80 -3.13 11.50
CA GLU A 93 6.07 -4.25 12.41
C GLU A 93 5.94 -5.63 11.73
N LEU A 94 5.39 -5.68 10.52
CA LEU A 94 5.22 -6.89 9.72
C LEU A 94 6.42 -7.21 8.82
N VAL A 95 7.42 -6.33 8.77
CA VAL A 95 8.56 -6.43 7.85
C VAL A 95 9.89 -6.33 8.60
N ASP A 96 10.89 -7.04 8.11
CA ASP A 96 12.25 -7.04 8.67
C ASP A 96 13.09 -5.89 8.11
N ARG A 97 12.74 -5.37 6.92
CA ARG A 97 13.46 -4.30 6.23
C ARG A 97 12.49 -3.42 5.44
N ILE A 98 12.84 -2.16 5.33
CA ILE A 98 12.09 -1.15 4.58
C ILE A 98 12.91 -0.70 3.37
N LEU A 99 12.39 -0.98 2.18
CA LEU A 99 12.89 -0.46 0.92
C LEU A 99 12.07 0.75 0.50
N VAL A 100 12.71 1.89 0.33
CA VAL A 100 12.08 3.10 -0.23
C VAL A 100 12.48 3.28 -1.69
N ILE A 101 11.50 3.38 -2.56
CA ILE A 101 11.68 3.80 -3.94
C ILE A 101 11.58 5.34 -3.97
N ASP A 102 12.72 5.98 -4.03
CA ASP A 102 12.82 7.43 -3.88
C ASP A 102 12.74 8.17 -5.21
N ILE A 103 12.08 9.31 -5.18
CA ILE A 103 12.03 10.28 -6.27
C ILE A 103 11.78 11.67 -5.71
N VAL A 104 12.32 12.71 -6.34
CA VAL A 104 12.02 14.10 -5.95
C VAL A 104 10.56 14.44 -6.25
N GLU A 105 9.93 15.21 -5.36
CA GLU A 105 8.50 15.53 -5.40
C GLU A 105 8.03 16.13 -6.73
N GLU A 106 8.86 16.99 -7.33
CA GLU A 106 8.57 17.59 -8.64
C GLU A 106 8.39 16.50 -9.73
N THR A 107 9.30 15.52 -9.77
CA THR A 107 9.21 14.41 -10.74
C THR A 107 8.05 13.48 -10.39
N GLN A 108 7.77 13.25 -9.10
CA GLN A 108 6.60 12.49 -8.66
C GLN A 108 5.32 13.13 -9.16
N LEU A 109 5.17 14.44 -8.97
CA LEU A 109 4.02 15.22 -9.46
C LEU A 109 3.86 15.10 -10.98
N GLN A 110 4.94 15.34 -11.73
CA GLN A 110 4.92 15.28 -13.20
C GLN A 110 4.52 13.88 -13.71
N ARG A 111 5.08 12.82 -13.14
CA ARG A 111 4.74 11.45 -13.53
C ARG A 111 3.29 11.08 -13.17
N THR A 112 2.81 11.55 -12.03
CA THR A 112 1.42 11.31 -11.60
C THR A 112 0.43 12.04 -12.51
N LEU A 113 0.70 13.31 -12.84
CA LEU A 113 -0.11 14.08 -13.80
C LEU A 113 -0.15 13.45 -15.20
N ALA A 114 0.94 12.84 -15.64
CA ALA A 114 1.00 12.16 -16.92
C ALA A 114 0.26 10.82 -16.95
N ARG A 115 0.09 10.16 -15.80
CA ARG A 115 -0.55 8.85 -15.65
C ARG A 115 -2.04 8.96 -15.32
N ASP A 116 -2.38 9.88 -14.43
CA ASP A 116 -3.70 9.98 -13.80
C ASP A 116 -4.43 11.24 -14.32
N ASP A 117 -5.70 11.09 -14.68
CA ASP A 117 -6.57 12.20 -15.06
C ASP A 117 -7.11 12.95 -13.80
N SER A 118 -6.20 13.37 -12.95
CA SER A 118 -6.50 14.04 -11.68
C SER A 118 -5.99 15.48 -11.68
N ALA A 119 -6.72 16.39 -11.03
CA ALA A 119 -6.29 17.77 -10.89
C ALA A 119 -4.97 17.87 -10.09
N GLU A 120 -4.06 18.73 -10.51
CA GLU A 120 -2.76 18.95 -9.85
C GLU A 120 -2.91 19.26 -8.35
N ALA A 121 -3.91 20.06 -7.98
CA ALA A 121 -4.19 20.39 -6.58
C ALA A 121 -4.51 19.15 -5.73
N THR A 122 -5.24 18.19 -6.31
CA THR A 122 -5.56 16.91 -5.64
C THR A 122 -4.32 16.07 -5.44
N ILE A 123 -3.47 15.95 -6.46
CA ILE A 123 -2.21 15.20 -6.38
C ILE A 123 -1.28 15.80 -5.32
N LYS A 124 -1.12 17.14 -5.31
CA LYS A 124 -0.34 17.85 -4.28
C LYS A 124 -0.89 17.63 -2.88
N ALA A 125 -2.21 17.65 -2.70
CA ALA A 125 -2.84 17.38 -1.41
C ALA A 125 -2.54 15.94 -0.92
N ILE A 126 -2.55 14.95 -1.81
CA ILE A 126 -2.19 13.56 -1.50
C ILE A 126 -0.71 13.45 -1.12
N ILE A 127 0.21 14.05 -1.88
CA ILE A 127 1.64 14.06 -1.57
C ILE A 127 1.88 14.69 -0.19
N ASN A 128 1.26 15.84 0.08
CA ASN A 128 1.40 16.56 1.35
C ASN A 128 0.76 15.84 2.56
N SER A 129 -0.14 14.90 2.33
CA SER A 129 -0.74 14.10 3.41
C SER A 129 0.13 12.93 3.86
N GLN A 130 1.15 12.57 3.09
CA GLN A 130 2.12 11.53 3.44
C GLN A 130 3.25 12.10 4.30
N ILE A 131 4.00 11.23 4.98
CA ILE A 131 5.20 11.68 5.71
C ILE A 131 6.19 12.38 4.76
N PRO A 132 6.91 13.41 5.23
CA PRO A 132 7.90 14.10 4.44
C PRO A 132 8.97 13.15 3.88
N ARG A 133 9.43 13.39 2.64
CA ARG A 133 10.46 12.59 1.98
C ARG A 133 11.69 12.35 2.88
N LYS A 134 12.13 13.37 3.63
CA LYS A 134 13.26 13.21 4.56
C LYS A 134 13.02 12.12 5.60
N GLN A 135 11.84 12.11 6.22
CA GLN A 135 11.48 11.10 7.23
C GLN A 135 11.35 9.71 6.60
N ARG A 136 10.81 9.61 5.37
CA ARG A 136 10.76 8.36 4.61
C ARG A 136 12.15 7.77 4.39
N LEU A 137 13.11 8.61 3.97
CA LEU A 137 14.50 8.19 3.76
C LEU A 137 15.21 7.81 5.06
N GLU A 138 14.93 8.51 6.16
CA GLU A 138 15.48 8.18 7.49
C GLU A 138 14.97 6.85 8.05
N ALA A 139 13.77 6.44 7.65
CA ALA A 139 13.17 5.18 8.07
C ALA A 139 13.58 3.98 7.18
N ALA A 140 14.23 4.22 6.05
CA ALA A 140 14.59 3.19 5.09
C ALA A 140 15.87 2.46 5.48
N ASP A 141 15.87 1.13 5.34
CA ASP A 141 17.08 0.30 5.36
C ASP A 141 17.79 0.31 4.00
N ASP A 142 17.02 0.39 2.93
CA ASP A 142 17.50 0.45 1.55
C ASP A 142 16.75 1.54 0.78
N VAL A 143 17.45 2.18 -0.15
CA VAL A 143 16.87 3.24 -1.01
C VAL A 143 17.24 2.97 -2.45
N VAL A 144 16.25 3.00 -3.33
CA VAL A 144 16.44 2.94 -4.78
C VAL A 144 16.01 4.27 -5.39
N ASP A 145 16.92 4.93 -6.10
CA ASP A 145 16.64 6.15 -6.84
C ASP A 145 15.86 5.83 -8.13
N ASN A 146 14.62 6.29 -8.19
CA ASN A 146 13.75 6.14 -9.35
C ASN A 146 13.74 7.41 -10.24
N SER A 147 14.66 8.34 -10.05
CA SER A 147 14.85 9.50 -10.95
C SER A 147 15.65 9.14 -12.21
N ALA A 148 16.43 8.07 -12.15
CA ALA A 148 17.29 7.59 -13.23
C ALA A 148 16.49 6.91 -14.35
N LYS A 149 17.19 6.48 -15.40
CA LYS A 149 16.61 5.63 -16.46
C LYS A 149 16.26 4.26 -15.90
N PHE A 150 15.23 3.63 -16.48
CA PHE A 150 14.70 2.33 -16.05
C PHE A 150 15.79 1.28 -15.84
N GLU A 151 16.75 1.18 -16.77
CA GLU A 151 17.83 0.18 -16.72
C GLU A 151 18.78 0.38 -15.51
N ALA A 152 18.90 1.60 -15.00
CA ALA A 152 19.71 1.87 -13.81
C ALA A 152 18.96 1.45 -12.54
N THR A 153 17.68 1.79 -12.45
CA THR A 153 16.78 1.35 -11.37
C THR A 153 16.68 -0.18 -11.33
N GLU A 154 16.53 -0.85 -12.49
CA GLU A 154 16.47 -2.30 -12.60
C GLU A 154 17.74 -2.98 -12.05
N ARG A 155 18.93 -2.48 -12.44
CA ARG A 155 20.21 -3.03 -11.91
C ARG A 155 20.30 -2.92 -10.38
N GLU A 156 19.84 -1.83 -9.82
CA GLU A 156 19.86 -1.64 -8.36
C GLU A 156 18.87 -2.59 -7.67
N ILE A 157 17.68 -2.77 -8.24
CA ILE A 157 16.70 -3.76 -7.75
C ILE A 157 17.26 -5.17 -7.82
N LEU A 158 17.91 -5.55 -8.91
CA LEU A 158 18.54 -6.88 -9.03
C LEU A 158 19.65 -7.10 -8.00
N ARG A 159 20.48 -6.08 -7.75
CA ARG A 159 21.51 -6.13 -6.71
C ARG A 159 20.89 -6.33 -5.32
N LEU A 160 19.81 -5.62 -5.00
CA LEU A 160 19.09 -5.77 -3.73
C LEU A 160 18.43 -7.15 -3.63
N HIS A 161 17.87 -7.66 -4.72
CA HIS A 161 17.31 -9.01 -4.76
C HIS A 161 18.34 -10.08 -4.36
N GLU A 162 19.54 -10.03 -4.94
CA GLU A 162 20.64 -10.94 -4.56
C GLU A 162 21.01 -10.81 -3.07
N GLN A 163 21.06 -9.59 -2.54
CA GLN A 163 21.31 -9.36 -1.13
C GLN A 163 20.21 -9.93 -0.24
N TYR A 164 18.95 -9.76 -0.59
CA TYR A 164 17.81 -10.28 0.18
C TYR A 164 17.78 -11.80 0.16
N LEU A 165 18.12 -12.44 -0.96
CA LEU A 165 18.28 -13.90 -1.01
C LEU A 165 19.37 -14.39 -0.04
N LEU A 166 20.53 -13.73 0.00
CA LEU A 166 21.61 -14.08 0.92
C LEU A 166 21.18 -13.89 2.38
N MET A 167 20.48 -12.80 2.70
CA MET A 167 19.96 -12.54 4.05
C MET A 167 18.93 -13.59 4.46
N ALA A 168 17.98 -13.91 3.60
CA ALA A 168 16.95 -14.91 3.86
C ALA A 168 17.57 -16.30 4.11
N ASN A 169 18.53 -16.71 3.29
CA ASN A 169 19.23 -17.98 3.46
C ASN A 169 20.07 -18.03 4.75
N ALA A 170 20.62 -16.89 5.19
CA ALA A 170 21.36 -16.82 6.46
C ALA A 170 20.45 -16.96 7.69
N LEU A 171 19.19 -16.51 7.60
CA LEU A 171 18.21 -16.62 8.67
C LEU A 171 17.51 -17.99 8.71
N CYS A 172 17.41 -18.67 7.57
CA CYS A 172 16.73 -19.96 7.44
C CYS A 172 17.56 -20.94 6.59
N PRO A 173 18.62 -21.58 7.12
CA PRO A 173 19.58 -22.39 6.36
C PRO A 173 19.03 -23.73 5.81
N TYR A 174 17.72 -23.93 5.79
CA TYR A 174 17.06 -25.19 5.40
C TYR A 174 16.41 -25.18 4.00
N TYR A 175 16.66 -24.17 3.15
CA TYR A 175 16.12 -24.13 1.79
C TYR A 175 17.08 -24.69 0.70
N GLU A 176 18.10 -25.47 1.07
CA GLU A 176 18.88 -26.28 0.11
C GLU A 176 18.34 -27.71 0.09
N SER A 177 17.38 -27.98 -0.78
CA SER A 177 17.15 -29.35 -1.33
C SER A 177 16.22 -29.29 -2.53
#